data_402ec6f86b7f3ec9dbacbe515e396e9f
#
_entry.id   402ec6f86b7f3ec9dbacbe515e396e9f
#
_cell.length_a   1.000
_cell.length_b   1.000
_cell.length_c   1.000
_cell.angle_alpha   90.00
_cell.angle_beta   90.00
_cell.angle_gamma   90.00
#
_symmetry.space_group_name_H-M   'P 1'
#
loop_
_entity.id
_entity.type
_entity.pdbx_description
1 polymer ?
#
loop_
_entity_poly.entity_id
_entity_poly.type
_entity_poly.pdbx_seq_one_letter_code
_entity_poly.pdbx_strand_id
1 'polypeptide(L)'
;ATKHLKDATAAKDTQYGSLIAPHLVAPNHDHYFNFRLDFDIDGVNNSFVKTDIARGKAPVGSPRKSFWVANPKAVESELEGRLRIDNAKPALYTVANPNVEGSMGHKPAYAIMPRDTVAYGPYDYENDPPMKRNAYIGYSFWNALYDQDKRYAGGKFAFASDGSDTLATWVKKNRNIKNKDVVTWYTIGFHHVPHTEDWPVMSGHQVGIELRPYNFFAHNPALTLRGSAAK
;
A
#
# COMPACT_ATOMS: atom_id res chain seq x y z
N ALA A 1 8.26 -18.10 14.17
CA ALA A 1 8.73 -18.74 15.41
C ALA A 1 7.85 -19.94 15.72
N THR A 2 8.44 -21.03 16.17
CA THR A 2 7.73 -22.25 16.52
C THR A 2 7.86 -22.54 18.02
N LYS A 3 6.84 -23.14 18.61
CA LYS A 3 6.84 -23.58 20.00
C LYS A 3 6.88 -25.10 20.05
N HIS A 4 7.82 -25.66 20.80
CA HIS A 4 7.91 -27.10 21.03
C HIS A 4 7.08 -27.46 22.26
N LEU A 5 6.21 -28.45 22.14
CA LEU A 5 5.36 -28.95 23.20
C LEU A 5 5.82 -30.32 23.67
N LYS A 6 5.79 -30.56 24.99
CA LYS A 6 6.11 -31.90 25.56
C LYS A 6 5.02 -32.92 25.25
N ASP A 7 3.75 -32.51 25.26
CA ASP A 7 2.59 -33.39 25.06
C ASP A 7 1.84 -33.01 23.80
N ALA A 8 1.48 -33.99 23.00
CA ALA A 8 0.82 -33.81 21.71
C ALA A 8 -0.70 -33.46 21.81
N THR A 9 -1.19 -33.07 22.97
CA THR A 9 -2.60 -32.69 23.15
C THR A 9 -2.83 -31.28 22.61
N ALA A 10 -2.96 -31.20 21.32
CA ALA A 10 -3.01 -30.02 20.51
C ALA A 10 -4.09 -28.98 20.87
N ALA A 11 -5.18 -29.37 21.46
CA ALA A 11 -6.36 -28.51 21.60
C ALA A 11 -6.15 -27.26 22.49
N LYS A 12 -5.33 -27.34 23.52
CA LYS A 12 -5.06 -26.21 24.44
C LYS A 12 -4.01 -25.25 23.92
N ASP A 13 -3.08 -25.73 23.10
CA ASP A 13 -1.90 -24.98 22.68
C ASP A 13 -2.04 -24.42 21.27
N THR A 14 -3.14 -24.72 20.57
CA THR A 14 -3.40 -24.26 19.19
C THR A 14 -4.35 -23.07 19.11
N GLN A 15 -4.71 -22.45 20.21
CA GLN A 15 -5.56 -21.25 20.21
C GLN A 15 -4.95 -20.10 19.36
N TYR A 16 -3.62 -19.99 19.37
CA TYR A 16 -2.88 -18.91 18.68
C TYR A 16 -1.96 -19.42 17.57
N GLY A 17 -2.19 -20.66 17.13
CA GLY A 17 -1.34 -21.28 16.10
C GLY A 17 -1.83 -22.67 15.72
N SER A 18 -1.08 -23.32 14.83
CA SER A 18 -1.40 -24.65 14.29
C SER A 18 -0.34 -25.66 14.71
N LEU A 19 -0.76 -26.89 15.00
CA LEU A 19 0.15 -28.03 15.13
C LEU A 19 0.61 -28.44 13.73
N ILE A 20 1.88 -28.22 13.40
CA ILE A 20 2.44 -28.46 12.08
C ILE A 20 3.27 -29.73 11.97
N ALA A 21 3.70 -30.28 13.12
CA ALA A 21 4.38 -31.55 13.28
C ALA A 21 4.16 -32.08 14.69
N PRO A 22 4.42 -33.36 15.01
CA PRO A 22 4.34 -33.87 16.37
C PRO A 22 5.10 -32.96 17.35
N HIS A 23 4.43 -32.50 18.37
CA HIS A 23 4.96 -31.60 19.40
C HIS A 23 5.42 -30.21 18.91
N LEU A 24 5.06 -29.78 17.69
CA LEU A 24 5.53 -28.53 17.12
C LEU A 24 4.33 -27.64 16.72
N VAL A 25 4.17 -26.52 17.42
CA VAL A 25 3.16 -25.50 17.10
C VAL A 25 3.82 -24.30 16.43
N ALA A 26 3.30 -23.88 15.29
CA ALA A 26 3.63 -22.62 14.65
C ALA A 26 2.55 -21.58 14.99
N PRO A 27 2.88 -20.45 15.64
CA PRO A 27 1.93 -19.42 15.96
C PRO A 27 1.44 -18.68 14.71
N ASN A 28 0.19 -18.23 14.72
CA ASN A 28 -0.32 -17.30 13.73
C ASN A 28 0.51 -16.02 13.75
N HIS A 29 0.82 -15.49 12.60
CA HIS A 29 1.63 -14.29 12.47
C HIS A 29 1.37 -13.56 11.16
N ASP A 30 1.83 -12.34 11.09
CA ASP A 30 1.61 -11.46 9.95
C ASP A 30 2.92 -11.08 9.30
N HIS A 31 2.85 -10.85 8.00
CA HIS A 31 3.92 -10.30 7.19
C HIS A 31 3.46 -8.99 6.59
N TYR A 32 4.16 -7.90 6.91
CA TYR A 32 3.89 -6.59 6.33
C TYR A 32 5.15 -6.01 5.71
N PHE A 33 4.99 -5.41 4.55
CA PHE A 33 6.03 -4.71 3.82
C PHE A 33 5.57 -3.28 3.59
N ASN A 34 6.42 -2.32 3.92
CA ASN A 34 6.12 -0.92 3.72
C ASN A 34 7.14 -0.32 2.77
N PHE A 35 6.66 0.26 1.70
CA PHE A 35 7.45 0.94 0.66
C PHE A 35 7.37 2.44 0.88
N ARG A 36 8.53 3.08 1.02
CA ARG A 36 8.66 4.53 0.98
C ARG A 36 8.91 4.94 -0.47
N LEU A 37 7.94 5.61 -1.06
CA LEU A 37 7.96 6.05 -2.45
C LEU A 37 8.09 7.57 -2.48
N ASP A 38 9.22 8.03 -2.97
CA ASP A 38 9.60 9.42 -3.09
C ASP A 38 9.74 9.73 -4.58
N PHE A 39 8.79 10.49 -5.12
CA PHE A 39 8.70 10.75 -6.55
C PHE A 39 9.00 12.22 -6.84
N ASP A 40 10.03 12.45 -7.64
CA ASP A 40 10.39 13.76 -8.18
C ASP A 40 10.00 13.81 -9.66
N ILE A 41 8.70 13.96 -9.93
CA ILE A 41 8.18 13.96 -11.29
C ILE A 41 8.31 15.37 -11.87
N ASP A 42 9.37 15.60 -12.63
CA ASP A 42 9.73 16.91 -13.21
C ASP A 42 9.71 18.02 -12.14
N GLY A 43 10.33 17.71 -11.01
CA GLY A 43 10.43 18.55 -9.81
C GLY A 43 9.78 17.93 -8.58
N VAL A 44 10.12 18.48 -7.43
CA VAL A 44 9.75 17.93 -6.11
C VAL A 44 8.27 18.17 -5.73
N ASN A 45 7.61 19.16 -6.34
CA ASN A 45 6.24 19.52 -6.00
C ASN A 45 5.24 18.64 -6.73
N ASN A 46 4.76 17.60 -6.05
CA ASN A 46 3.84 16.61 -6.58
C ASN A 46 2.56 16.53 -5.75
N SER A 47 1.60 15.75 -6.20
CA SER A 47 0.35 15.50 -5.49
C SER A 47 -0.02 14.03 -5.58
N PHE A 48 -0.42 13.44 -4.48
CA PHE A 48 -1.08 12.14 -4.51
C PHE A 48 -2.52 12.33 -4.96
N VAL A 49 -2.95 11.54 -5.96
CA VAL A 49 -4.30 11.63 -6.56
C VAL A 49 -4.98 10.29 -6.43
N LYS A 50 -6.15 10.27 -5.81
CA LYS A 50 -7.07 9.15 -5.83
C LYS A 50 -8.14 9.40 -6.90
N THR A 51 -8.31 8.45 -7.81
CA THR A 51 -9.34 8.51 -8.86
C THR A 51 -10.39 7.46 -8.59
N ASP A 52 -11.52 7.88 -8.05
CA ASP A 52 -12.64 7.00 -7.76
C ASP A 52 -13.36 6.58 -9.06
N ILE A 53 -13.69 5.30 -9.15
CA ILE A 53 -14.51 4.75 -10.23
C ILE A 53 -15.97 4.76 -9.77
N ALA A 54 -16.79 5.56 -10.40
CA ALA A 54 -18.18 5.75 -10.03
C ALA A 54 -19.15 5.39 -11.17
N ARG A 55 -20.35 4.95 -10.80
CA ARG A 55 -21.43 4.68 -11.75
C ARG A 55 -22.12 5.97 -12.16
N GLY A 56 -22.19 6.23 -13.46
CA GLY A 56 -23.07 7.21 -14.07
C GLY A 56 -24.39 6.59 -14.53
N LYS A 57 -25.45 7.39 -14.61
CA LYS A 57 -26.74 7.02 -15.21
C LYS A 57 -26.76 7.49 -16.67
N ALA A 58 -27.14 6.59 -17.56
CA ALA A 58 -27.34 6.95 -18.98
C ALA A 58 -28.60 7.76 -19.16
N PRO A 59 -28.68 8.60 -20.22
CA PRO A 59 -29.91 9.34 -20.56
C PRO A 59 -31.12 8.42 -20.74
N VAL A 60 -32.32 8.98 -20.50
CA VAL A 60 -33.60 8.29 -20.77
C VAL A 60 -33.67 7.94 -22.25
N GLY A 61 -34.08 6.72 -22.57
CA GLY A 61 -34.15 6.22 -23.96
C GLY A 61 -32.85 5.55 -24.44
N SER A 62 -31.74 5.72 -23.74
CA SER A 62 -30.50 5.03 -24.07
C SER A 62 -30.64 3.50 -23.97
N PRO A 63 -30.06 2.70 -24.90
CA PRO A 63 -29.97 1.25 -24.79
C PRO A 63 -29.20 0.83 -23.54
N ARG A 64 -28.12 1.51 -23.20
CA ARG A 64 -27.39 1.38 -21.95
C ARG A 64 -28.11 2.13 -20.84
N LYS A 65 -28.13 1.54 -19.64
CA LYS A 65 -28.72 2.19 -18.46
C LYS A 65 -27.69 2.82 -17.54
N SER A 66 -26.45 2.40 -17.66
CA SER A 66 -25.34 2.93 -16.86
C SER A 66 -24.01 2.87 -17.62
N PHE A 67 -23.08 3.67 -17.14
CA PHE A 67 -21.64 3.67 -17.50
C PHE A 67 -20.84 3.93 -16.24
N TRP A 68 -19.53 3.91 -16.33
CA TRP A 68 -18.68 4.34 -15.23
C TRP A 68 -17.85 5.56 -15.65
N VAL A 69 -17.48 6.33 -14.65
CA VAL A 69 -16.63 7.52 -14.79
C VAL A 69 -15.49 7.47 -13.80
N ALA A 70 -14.39 8.07 -14.18
CA ALA A 70 -13.21 8.24 -13.32
C ALA A 70 -13.21 9.68 -12.77
N ASN A 71 -13.22 9.79 -11.44
CA ASN A 71 -13.27 11.07 -10.73
C ASN A 71 -11.95 11.28 -9.97
N PRO A 72 -10.96 11.97 -10.56
CA PRO A 72 -9.69 12.25 -9.89
C PRO A 72 -9.86 13.33 -8.83
N LYS A 73 -9.27 13.10 -7.65
CA LYS A 73 -9.18 14.07 -6.58
C LYS A 73 -7.79 14.04 -5.97
N ALA A 74 -7.11 15.18 -5.96
CA ALA A 74 -5.86 15.32 -5.24
C ALA A 74 -6.13 15.32 -3.73
N VAL A 75 -5.33 14.58 -2.99
CA VAL A 75 -5.34 14.55 -1.53
C VAL A 75 -4.71 15.84 -1.02
N GLU A 76 -5.38 16.48 -0.07
CA GLU A 76 -4.99 17.82 0.38
C GLU A 76 -4.15 17.81 1.67
N SER A 77 -4.41 16.87 2.57
CA SER A 77 -3.73 16.83 3.85
C SER A 77 -3.24 15.45 4.26
N GLU A 78 -2.31 15.39 5.21
CA GLU A 78 -1.74 14.14 5.69
C GLU A 78 -2.79 13.19 6.27
N LEU A 79 -3.81 13.69 6.97
CA LEU A 79 -4.88 12.85 7.51
C LEU A 79 -5.82 12.33 6.43
N GLU A 80 -6.13 13.14 5.42
CA GLU A 80 -6.87 12.69 4.24
C GLU A 80 -6.05 11.66 3.44
N GLY A 81 -4.72 11.77 3.47
CA GLY A 81 -3.78 10.90 2.79
C GLY A 81 -3.65 9.49 3.38
N ARG A 82 -4.37 9.18 4.46
CA ARG A 82 -4.46 7.84 5.03
C ARG A 82 -5.59 7.08 4.36
N LEU A 83 -5.25 6.15 3.47
CA LEU A 83 -6.25 5.46 2.66
C LEU A 83 -6.17 3.95 2.87
N ARG A 84 -7.34 3.32 2.95
CA ARG A 84 -7.50 1.87 2.83
C ARG A 84 -7.97 1.54 1.42
N ILE A 85 -7.36 0.54 0.82
CA ILE A 85 -7.86 -0.02 -0.44
C ILE A 85 -9.13 -0.81 -0.11
N ASP A 86 -10.20 -0.50 -0.84
CA ASP A 86 -11.49 -1.17 -0.73
C ASP A 86 -11.86 -1.72 -2.12
N ASN A 87 -11.79 -3.01 -2.30
CA ASN A 87 -12.07 -3.66 -3.58
C ASN A 87 -13.55 -3.52 -4.00
N ALA A 88 -14.44 -3.22 -3.06
CA ALA A 88 -15.84 -2.90 -3.37
C ALA A 88 -16.02 -1.46 -3.91
N LYS A 89 -15.01 -0.62 -3.74
CA LYS A 89 -14.95 0.76 -4.21
C LYS A 89 -13.67 0.99 -5.02
N PRO A 90 -13.62 0.49 -6.26
CA PRO A 90 -12.40 0.53 -7.06
C PRO A 90 -11.93 1.96 -7.30
N ALA A 91 -10.63 2.17 -7.19
CA ALA A 91 -9.97 3.44 -7.44
C ALA A 91 -8.61 3.23 -8.08
N LEU A 92 -8.11 4.27 -8.76
CA LEU A 92 -6.72 4.35 -9.20
C LEU A 92 -5.96 5.29 -8.27
N TYR A 93 -4.68 5.01 -8.09
CA TYR A 93 -3.79 5.77 -7.22
C TYR A 93 -2.60 6.24 -8.03
N THR A 94 -2.37 7.54 -8.05
CA THR A 94 -1.25 8.13 -8.79
C THR A 94 -0.55 9.19 -7.96
N VAL A 95 0.76 9.38 -8.21
CA VAL A 95 1.46 10.59 -7.83
C VAL A 95 1.71 11.37 -9.10
N ALA A 96 1.28 12.62 -9.16
CA ALA A 96 1.32 13.44 -10.37
C ALA A 96 1.96 14.80 -10.11
N ASN A 97 2.63 15.35 -11.11
CA ASN A 97 3.03 16.76 -11.07
C ASN A 97 1.90 17.65 -11.61
N PRO A 98 1.24 18.44 -10.76
CA PRO A 98 0.15 19.31 -11.21
C PRO A 98 0.64 20.55 -12.02
N ASN A 99 1.94 20.85 -11.99
CA ASN A 99 2.51 22.06 -12.56
C ASN A 99 2.92 21.90 -14.02
N VAL A 100 2.98 20.66 -14.52
CA VAL A 100 3.43 20.32 -15.87
C VAL A 100 2.29 19.68 -16.64
N GLU A 101 2.22 19.99 -17.93
CA GLU A 101 1.31 19.33 -18.87
C GLU A 101 2.09 18.72 -20.03
N GLY A 102 1.79 17.47 -20.34
CA GLY A 102 2.24 16.84 -21.57
C GLY A 102 1.50 17.39 -22.80
N SER A 103 1.98 17.05 -24.00
CA SER A 103 1.41 17.52 -25.28
C SER A 103 -0.07 17.16 -25.49
N MET A 104 -0.58 16.17 -24.76
CA MET A 104 -1.98 15.74 -24.80
C MET A 104 -2.85 16.39 -23.69
N GLY A 105 -2.32 17.40 -22.99
CA GLY A 105 -3.02 18.07 -21.89
C GLY A 105 -3.12 17.29 -20.57
N HIS A 106 -2.39 16.19 -20.44
CA HIS A 106 -2.38 15.36 -19.22
C HIS A 106 -1.20 15.71 -18.33
N LYS A 107 -1.40 15.52 -17.02
CA LYS A 107 -0.33 15.67 -16.03
C LYS A 107 0.52 14.39 -15.99
N PRO A 108 1.87 14.49 -16.07
CA PRO A 108 2.73 13.32 -15.91
C PRO A 108 2.61 12.77 -14.49
N ALA A 109 2.56 11.46 -14.38
CA ALA A 109 2.37 10.76 -13.11
C ALA A 109 3.05 9.38 -13.09
N TYR A 110 3.20 8.82 -11.89
CA TYR A 110 3.34 7.39 -11.69
C TYR A 110 2.05 6.81 -11.10
N ALA A 111 1.54 5.76 -11.73
CA ALA A 111 0.46 4.96 -11.16
C ALA A 111 1.04 3.93 -10.20
N ILE A 112 0.43 3.83 -9.02
CA ILE A 112 0.71 2.82 -8.02
C ILE A 112 -0.39 1.78 -8.14
N MET A 113 -0.02 0.57 -8.60
CA MET A 113 -0.99 -0.49 -8.85
C MET A 113 -0.81 -1.60 -7.80
N PRO A 114 -1.74 -1.71 -6.85
CA PRO A 114 -1.75 -2.81 -5.91
C PRO A 114 -1.91 -4.15 -6.65
N ARG A 115 -1.01 -5.09 -6.39
CA ARG A 115 -1.09 -6.46 -6.95
C ARG A 115 -1.83 -7.41 -6.03
N ASP A 116 -1.72 -7.15 -4.74
CA ASP A 116 -2.27 -8.02 -3.70
C ASP A 116 -3.17 -7.24 -2.75
N THR A 117 -4.01 -7.97 -2.04
CA THR A 117 -4.84 -7.41 -0.99
C THR A 117 -4.01 -7.06 0.22
N VAL A 118 -4.36 -5.95 0.84
CA VAL A 118 -3.79 -5.58 2.13
C VAL A 118 -4.65 -6.18 3.23
N ALA A 119 -4.05 -7.07 4.02
CA ALA A 119 -4.70 -7.57 5.22
C ALA A 119 -4.60 -6.51 6.34
N TYR A 120 -5.73 -6.02 6.81
CA TYR A 120 -5.78 -5.15 7.99
C TYR A 120 -5.92 -6.00 9.24
N GLY A 121 -4.92 -5.91 10.13
CA GLY A 121 -4.96 -6.65 11.39
C GLY A 121 -6.03 -6.11 12.34
N PRO A 122 -6.71 -6.98 13.11
CA PRO A 122 -7.68 -6.60 14.15
C PRO A 122 -6.95 -6.19 15.45
N TYR A 123 -6.06 -5.20 15.35
CA TYR A 123 -5.18 -4.81 16.45
C TYR A 123 -5.59 -3.48 17.08
N ASP A 124 -5.29 -3.34 18.36
CA ASP A 124 -5.36 -2.06 19.08
C ASP A 124 -4.09 -1.25 18.82
N TYR A 125 -4.16 -0.39 17.80
CA TYR A 125 -3.03 0.45 17.40
C TYR A 125 -2.74 1.62 18.37
N GLU A 126 -3.59 1.83 19.35
CA GLU A 126 -3.45 2.94 20.30
C GLU A 126 -2.85 2.47 21.63
N ASN A 127 -3.24 1.29 22.11
CA ASN A 127 -2.89 0.85 23.45
C ASN A 127 -1.90 -0.30 23.49
N ASP A 128 -1.84 -1.15 22.45
CA ASP A 128 -0.87 -2.24 22.37
C ASP A 128 0.51 -1.70 21.95
N PRO A 129 1.55 -1.75 22.84
CA PRO A 129 2.86 -1.17 22.54
C PRO A 129 3.52 -1.70 21.25
N PRO A 130 3.50 -3.01 20.91
CA PRO A 130 3.97 -3.48 19.63
C PRO A 130 3.21 -2.87 18.44
N MET A 131 1.90 -2.67 18.57
CA MET A 131 1.06 -2.13 17.50
C MET A 131 1.17 -0.62 17.36
N LYS A 132 1.45 0.12 18.43
CA LYS A 132 1.81 1.55 18.34
C LYS A 132 2.99 1.78 17.40
N ARG A 133 4.04 0.98 17.51
CA ARG A 133 5.22 1.04 16.63
C ARG A 133 4.88 0.72 15.19
N ASN A 134 3.94 -0.20 14.99
CA ASN A 134 3.53 -0.73 13.70
C ASN A 134 2.20 -0.14 13.20
N ALA A 135 1.73 0.96 13.77
CA ALA A 135 0.43 1.55 13.43
C ALA A 135 0.28 1.92 11.93
N TYR A 136 1.39 1.99 11.19
CA TYR A 136 1.37 2.19 9.74
C TYR A 136 0.64 1.06 8.99
N ILE A 137 0.56 -0.15 9.55
CA ILE A 137 -0.16 -1.27 8.93
C ILE A 137 -1.69 -1.07 8.91
N GLY A 138 -2.20 -0.12 9.65
CA GLY A 138 -3.64 0.20 9.69
C GLY A 138 -4.20 0.81 8.41
N TYR A 139 -3.36 1.21 7.46
CA TYR A 139 -3.76 1.80 6.18
C TYR A 139 -2.86 1.30 5.05
N SER A 140 -3.43 1.20 3.84
CA SER A 140 -2.67 0.84 2.63
C SER A 140 -1.73 1.97 2.22
N PHE A 141 -2.22 3.20 2.23
CA PHE A 141 -1.46 4.39 1.89
C PHE A 141 -1.39 5.37 3.05
N TRP A 142 -0.24 6.00 3.17
CA TRP A 142 0.00 7.18 3.95
C TRP A 142 0.75 8.18 3.09
N ASN A 143 0.37 9.42 3.16
CA ASN A 143 1.05 10.49 2.44
C ASN A 143 1.51 11.55 3.44
N ALA A 144 2.77 11.89 3.40
CA ALA A 144 3.40 12.84 4.32
C ALA A 144 4.34 13.77 3.57
N LEU A 145 4.62 14.94 4.12
CA LEU A 145 5.69 15.78 3.59
C LEU A 145 7.04 15.09 3.72
N TYR A 146 7.88 15.31 2.71
CA TYR A 146 9.26 14.84 2.74
C TYR A 146 9.98 15.32 3.99
N ASP A 147 10.79 14.41 4.53
CA ASP A 147 11.70 14.68 5.64
C ASP A 147 12.83 13.64 5.56
N GLN A 148 14.06 14.10 5.42
CA GLN A 148 15.22 13.23 5.21
C GLN A 148 15.49 12.27 6.39
N ASP A 149 15.03 12.63 7.59
CA ASP A 149 15.22 11.81 8.79
C ASP A 149 14.13 10.77 8.99
N LYS A 150 13.02 10.86 8.22
CA LYS A 150 11.87 9.95 8.26
C LYS A 150 11.99 8.88 7.19
N ARG A 151 12.79 7.87 7.46
CA ARG A 151 13.10 6.81 6.50
C ARG A 151 12.30 5.52 6.69
N TYR A 152 11.83 5.27 7.90
CA TYR A 152 11.16 4.02 8.28
C TYR A 152 9.81 4.31 8.91
N ALA A 153 8.75 3.66 8.44
CA ALA A 153 7.39 3.89 8.93
C ALA A 153 7.23 3.62 10.44
N GLY A 154 7.96 2.65 10.98
CA GLY A 154 8.01 2.34 12.40
C GLY A 154 8.97 3.20 13.23
N GLY A 155 9.55 4.25 12.62
CA GLY A 155 10.53 5.12 13.27
C GLY A 155 11.95 4.59 13.24
N LYS A 156 12.88 5.42 13.70
CA LYS A 156 14.33 5.15 13.63
C LYS A 156 14.76 3.92 14.48
N PHE A 157 14.05 3.66 15.57
CA PHE A 157 14.39 2.60 16.55
C PHE A 157 13.21 1.64 16.72
N ALA A 158 12.95 0.81 15.70
CA ALA A 158 11.77 -0.05 15.66
C ALA A 158 11.63 -1.03 16.85
N PHE A 159 12.74 -1.53 17.41
CA PHE A 159 12.69 -2.52 18.50
C PHE A 159 12.47 -1.93 19.89
N ALA A 160 13.00 -0.76 20.15
CA ALA A 160 12.96 -0.14 21.48
C ALA A 160 12.04 1.09 21.56
N SER A 161 11.28 1.36 20.48
CA SER A 161 10.40 2.50 20.38
C SER A 161 9.11 2.27 21.18
N ASP A 162 8.62 3.32 21.82
CA ASP A 162 7.29 3.40 22.41
C ASP A 162 6.20 3.76 21.37
N GLY A 163 6.58 3.94 20.10
CA GLY A 163 5.69 4.35 19.02
C GLY A 163 5.44 5.86 18.93
N SER A 164 6.15 6.68 19.71
CA SER A 164 5.98 8.15 19.71
C SER A 164 6.55 8.83 18.47
N ASP A 165 7.55 8.23 17.80
CA ASP A 165 8.17 8.74 16.58
C ASP A 165 7.98 7.76 15.41
N THR A 166 6.78 7.71 14.86
CA THR A 166 6.39 6.83 13.76
C THR A 166 5.61 7.58 12.70
N LEU A 167 5.45 6.98 11.51
CA LEU A 167 4.64 7.55 10.44
C LEU A 167 3.22 7.94 10.92
N ALA A 168 2.59 7.08 11.72
CA ALA A 168 1.27 7.34 12.27
C ALA A 168 1.23 8.58 13.20
N THR A 169 2.32 8.89 13.86
CA THR A 169 2.43 10.10 14.70
C THR A 169 2.81 11.34 13.90
N TRP A 170 3.66 11.19 12.88
CA TRP A 170 4.10 12.33 12.06
C TRP A 170 2.93 12.98 11.32
N VAL A 171 2.03 12.17 10.76
CA VAL A 171 0.88 12.66 9.99
C VAL A 171 -0.22 13.30 10.86
N LYS A 172 -0.17 13.13 12.18
CA LYS A 172 -1.09 13.83 13.11
C LYS A 172 -0.98 15.36 13.04
N LYS A 173 0.15 15.87 12.53
CA LYS A 173 0.33 17.30 12.24
C LYS A 173 -0.64 17.81 11.18
N ASN A 174 -1.18 16.93 10.38
CA ASN A 174 -2.19 17.19 9.33
C ASN A 174 -1.83 18.36 8.39
N ARG A 175 -0.58 18.40 7.96
CA ARG A 175 -0.07 19.46 7.07
C ARG A 175 -0.67 19.32 5.67
N ASN A 176 -0.73 20.42 4.93
CA ASN A 176 -1.07 20.39 3.51
C ASN A 176 0.04 19.67 2.73
N ILE A 177 -0.36 18.71 1.89
CA ILE A 177 0.54 17.91 1.06
C ILE A 177 0.24 18.03 -0.45
N LYS A 178 -0.77 18.80 -0.82
CA LYS A 178 -1.13 19.03 -2.21
C LYS A 178 -0.12 19.97 -2.87
N ASN A 179 0.44 19.55 -3.99
CA ASN A 179 1.49 20.29 -4.69
C ASN A 179 2.67 20.65 -3.78
N LYS A 180 3.19 19.64 -3.10
CA LYS A 180 4.32 19.74 -2.19
C LYS A 180 5.29 18.58 -2.47
N ASP A 181 6.44 18.64 -1.84
CA ASP A 181 7.35 17.51 -1.73
C ASP A 181 6.70 16.44 -0.84
N VAL A 182 6.03 15.47 -1.49
CA VAL A 182 5.21 14.45 -0.84
C VAL A 182 5.83 13.07 -0.99
N VAL A 183 5.95 12.37 0.13
CA VAL A 183 6.33 10.97 0.17
C VAL A 183 5.08 10.12 0.38
N THR A 184 4.88 9.15 -0.50
CA THR A 184 3.85 8.13 -0.39
C THR A 184 4.42 6.88 0.26
N TRP A 185 3.79 6.43 1.32
CA TRP A 185 4.11 5.17 2.00
C TRP A 185 3.01 4.16 1.65
N TYR A 186 3.41 3.05 1.05
CA TYR A 186 2.48 1.99 0.67
C TYR A 186 2.77 0.73 1.47
N THR A 187 1.76 0.23 2.15
CA THR A 187 1.83 -0.98 2.97
C THR A 187 1.05 -2.10 2.31
N ILE A 188 1.67 -3.25 2.16
CA ILE A 188 1.03 -4.52 1.78
C ILE A 188 1.35 -5.56 2.83
N GLY A 189 0.49 -6.58 2.94
CA GLY A 189 0.74 -7.66 3.87
C GLY A 189 -0.37 -8.70 3.88
N PHE A 190 -0.13 -9.79 4.60
CA PHE A 190 -1.04 -10.90 4.73
C PHE A 190 -0.94 -11.53 6.11
N HIS A 191 -2.06 -12.13 6.54
CA HIS A 191 -2.11 -12.99 7.72
C HIS A 191 -1.65 -14.39 7.33
N HIS A 192 -0.72 -14.94 8.10
CA HIS A 192 -0.28 -16.30 7.91
C HIS A 192 -0.82 -17.19 9.05
N VAL A 193 -1.71 -18.10 8.68
CA VAL A 193 -2.15 -19.20 9.53
C VAL A 193 -1.36 -20.44 9.13
N PRO A 194 -0.38 -20.87 9.92
CA PRO A 194 0.49 -21.99 9.55
C PRO A 194 -0.27 -23.30 9.40
N HIS A 195 0.21 -24.18 8.52
CA HIS A 195 -0.35 -25.50 8.25
C HIS A 195 0.78 -26.53 8.08
N THR A 196 0.42 -27.81 7.94
CA THR A 196 1.40 -28.91 7.99
C THR A 196 2.47 -28.84 6.89
N GLU A 197 2.10 -28.32 5.72
CA GLU A 197 3.00 -28.17 4.58
C GLU A 197 4.05 -27.06 4.76
N ASP A 198 3.89 -26.22 5.77
CA ASP A 198 4.89 -25.20 6.14
C ASP A 198 6.10 -25.76 6.89
N TRP A 199 6.10 -27.07 7.16
CA TRP A 199 7.19 -27.76 7.85
C TRP A 199 7.76 -28.90 6.99
N PRO A 200 9.12 -29.08 6.94
CA PRO A 200 10.16 -28.29 7.62
C PRO A 200 10.53 -26.98 6.89
N VAL A 201 10.06 -26.79 5.67
CA VAL A 201 10.36 -25.59 4.86
C VAL A 201 9.04 -24.95 4.42
N MET A 202 8.83 -23.71 4.84
CA MET A 202 7.64 -22.95 4.48
C MET A 202 7.62 -22.64 2.98
N SER A 203 6.46 -22.79 2.34
CA SER A 203 6.23 -22.41 0.96
C SER A 203 6.44 -20.90 0.74
N GLY A 204 6.90 -20.55 -0.46
CA GLY A 204 7.02 -19.13 -0.84
C GLY A 204 5.65 -18.47 -0.98
N HIS A 205 5.52 -17.26 -0.43
CA HIS A 205 4.36 -16.39 -0.65
C HIS A 205 4.83 -15.12 -1.37
N GLN A 206 4.21 -14.79 -2.49
CA GLN A 206 4.55 -13.62 -3.28
C GLN A 206 3.53 -12.51 -3.05
N VAL A 207 4.02 -11.34 -2.71
CA VAL A 207 3.26 -10.10 -2.64
C VAL A 207 4.00 -9.01 -3.41
N GLY A 208 3.29 -8.05 -3.98
CA GLY A 208 3.96 -7.07 -4.81
C GLY A 208 3.19 -5.79 -5.05
N ILE A 209 3.93 -4.84 -5.59
CA ILE A 209 3.47 -3.55 -6.06
C ILE A 209 3.96 -3.39 -7.50
N GLU A 210 3.17 -2.71 -8.31
CA GLU A 210 3.60 -2.30 -9.64
C GLU A 210 3.56 -0.78 -9.75
N LEU A 211 4.64 -0.20 -10.25
CA LEU A 211 4.74 1.21 -10.56
C LEU A 211 4.79 1.36 -12.09
N ARG A 212 3.92 2.20 -12.65
CA ARG A 212 3.87 2.46 -14.08
C ARG A 212 3.93 3.96 -14.37
N PRO A 213 4.71 4.38 -15.37
CA PRO A 213 4.55 5.70 -15.96
C PRO A 213 3.08 5.89 -16.41
N TYR A 214 2.52 7.05 -16.10
CA TYR A 214 1.14 7.38 -16.42
C TYR A 214 1.09 8.78 -17.03
N ASN A 215 0.69 8.87 -18.30
CA ASN A 215 0.72 10.12 -19.07
C ASN A 215 2.11 10.80 -19.18
N PHE A 216 3.18 10.05 -19.00
CA PHE A 216 4.56 10.55 -19.11
C PHE A 216 4.96 10.83 -20.54
N PHE A 217 4.49 10.00 -21.46
CA PHE A 217 4.88 10.03 -22.86
C PHE A 217 3.73 10.54 -23.72
N ALA A 218 4.06 11.29 -24.79
CA ALA A 218 3.08 11.73 -25.78
C ALA A 218 2.51 10.58 -26.63
N HIS A 219 3.23 9.46 -26.70
CA HIS A 219 2.83 8.24 -27.41
C HIS A 219 3.52 7.03 -26.76
N ASN A 220 3.10 5.83 -27.14
CA ASN A 220 3.75 4.61 -26.64
C ASN A 220 5.23 4.59 -27.12
N PRO A 221 6.22 4.60 -26.22
CA PRO A 221 7.63 4.62 -26.59
C PRO A 221 8.06 3.38 -27.38
N ALA A 222 7.33 2.26 -27.32
CA ALA A 222 7.61 1.08 -28.14
C ALA A 222 7.46 1.36 -29.65
N LEU A 223 6.70 2.38 -30.05
CA LEU A 223 6.56 2.77 -31.45
C LEU A 223 7.84 3.37 -32.04
N THR A 224 8.78 3.80 -31.20
CA THR A 224 10.07 4.34 -31.63
C THR A 224 11.16 3.28 -31.77
N LEU A 225 10.87 2.05 -31.28
CA LEU A 225 11.80 0.92 -31.44
C LEU A 225 11.83 0.50 -32.90
N ARG A 226 12.99 0.57 -33.51
CA ARG A 226 13.19 -0.03 -34.84
C ARG A 226 13.08 -1.53 -34.68
N GLY A 227 12.14 -2.15 -35.41
CA GLY A 227 12.13 -3.61 -35.52
C GLY A 227 13.51 -4.10 -35.96
N SER A 228 14.10 -5.04 -35.24
CA SER A 228 15.26 -5.75 -35.74
C SER A 228 14.80 -6.38 -37.04
N ALA A 229 15.35 -5.92 -38.17
CA ALA A 229 15.16 -6.63 -39.42
C ALA A 229 15.59 -8.06 -39.15
N ALA A 230 14.64 -8.99 -39.24
CA ALA A 230 14.98 -10.43 -39.22
C ALA A 230 15.99 -10.66 -40.34
N LYS A 231 17.22 -11.04 -39.97
CA LYS A 231 18.22 -11.52 -40.90
C LYS A 231 17.92 -12.97 -41.26
#